data_538758a2f4f19e8430667ebdbb9983db
#
_entry.id   538758a2f4f19e8430667ebdbb9983db
#
_cell.length_a   1.000
_cell.length_b   1.000
_cell.length_c   1.000
_cell.angle_alpha   90.00
_cell.angle_beta   90.00
_cell.angle_gamma   90.00
#
_symmetry.space_group_name_H-M   'P 1'
#
loop_
_entity.id
_entity.type
_entity.pdbx_description
1 polymer ?
#
loop_
_entity_poly.entity_id
_entity_poly.type
_entity_poly.pdbx_seq_one_letter_code
_entity_poly.pdbx_strand_id
1 'polypeptide(L)'
;SLIIKTFYEVCNELGYGFLKKVYQNALLIELKNRGLQVSSNEKIKVYYKGENVGDYYADIIVNNTIIVELKATEFIVEAFENQLLNYLRGTDCKVGLLLNFGKKPEFKRRVFENKRKIRKNH
;
A
#
# COMPACT_ATOMS: atom_id res chain seq x y z
N SER A 1 9.88 8.02 8.06
CA SER A 1 8.47 8.35 8.26
C SER A 1 7.85 7.51 9.35
N LEU A 2 6.74 7.98 9.88
CA LEU A 2 6.02 7.26 10.93
C LEU A 2 5.55 5.88 10.47
N ILE A 3 5.10 5.77 9.24
CA ILE A 3 4.61 4.49 8.69
C ILE A 3 5.75 3.48 8.62
N ILE A 4 6.91 3.88 8.13
CA ILE A 4 8.08 2.99 8.00
C ILE A 4 8.58 2.57 9.39
N LYS A 5 8.64 3.52 10.32
CA LYS A 5 9.03 3.21 11.70
C LYS A 5 8.08 2.17 12.31
N THR A 6 6.78 2.36 12.13
CA THR A 6 5.75 1.45 12.62
C THR A 6 5.88 0.08 11.98
N PHE A 7 6.15 0.03 10.68
CA PHE A 7 6.39 -1.21 9.96
C PHE A 7 7.52 -2.03 10.60
N TYR A 8 8.67 -1.41 10.87
CA TYR A 8 9.79 -2.11 11.49
C TYR A 8 9.47 -2.56 12.92
N GLU A 9 8.71 -1.78 13.68
CA GLU A 9 8.29 -2.17 15.03
C GLU A 9 7.38 -3.40 14.98
N VAL A 10 6.45 -3.46 14.03
CA VAL A 10 5.59 -4.65 13.84
C VAL A 10 6.44 -5.86 13.46
N CYS A 11 7.40 -5.68 12.55
CA CYS A 11 8.32 -6.77 12.18
C CYS A 11 9.09 -7.30 13.38
N ASN A 12 9.62 -6.40 14.20
CA ASN A 12 10.38 -6.79 15.39
C ASN A 12 9.53 -7.54 16.42
N GLU A 13 8.29 -7.12 16.59
CA GLU A 13 7.38 -7.73 17.56
C GLU A 13 6.87 -9.09 17.12
N LEU A 14 6.46 -9.22 15.85
CA LEU A 14 5.83 -10.43 15.35
C LEU A 14 6.81 -11.44 14.74
N GLY A 15 7.92 -10.99 14.19
CA GLY A 15 8.80 -11.84 13.41
C GLY A 15 8.17 -12.17 12.05
N TYR A 16 8.80 -13.08 11.32
CA TYR A 16 8.32 -13.48 9.99
C TYR A 16 7.57 -14.81 10.06
N GLY A 17 6.86 -15.12 8.97
CA GLY A 17 6.20 -16.43 8.82
C GLY A 17 4.69 -16.42 8.99
N PHE A 18 4.12 -15.29 9.37
CA PHE A 18 2.67 -15.16 9.42
C PHE A 18 2.09 -14.86 8.04
N LEU A 19 0.80 -15.13 7.89
CA LEU A 19 0.07 -14.71 6.70
C LEU A 19 -0.03 -13.18 6.64
N LYS A 20 -0.08 -12.65 5.45
CA LYS A 20 -0.19 -11.20 5.19
C LYS A 20 -1.25 -10.52 6.06
N LYS A 21 -2.41 -11.15 6.23
CA LYS A 21 -3.53 -10.58 7.00
C LYS A 21 -3.17 -10.28 8.44
N VAL A 22 -2.31 -11.09 9.05
CA VAL A 22 -1.86 -10.87 10.44
C VAL A 22 -1.08 -9.57 10.52
N TYR A 23 -0.16 -9.36 9.61
CA TYR A 23 0.65 -8.12 9.55
C TYR A 23 -0.21 -6.91 9.25
N GLN A 24 -1.16 -7.05 8.33
CA GLN A 24 -2.08 -5.97 8.00
C GLN A 24 -2.89 -5.52 9.21
N ASN A 25 -3.45 -6.45 9.94
CA ASN A 25 -4.22 -6.15 11.15
C ASN A 25 -3.36 -5.48 12.22
N ALA A 26 -2.16 -5.99 12.45
CA ALA A 26 -1.23 -5.41 13.42
C ALA A 26 -0.84 -3.97 13.03
N LEU A 27 -0.52 -3.76 11.76
CA LEU A 27 -0.15 -2.44 11.27
C LEU A 27 -1.31 -1.44 11.40
N LEU A 28 -2.53 -1.87 11.09
CA LEU A 28 -3.73 -1.03 11.25
C LEU A 28 -3.90 -0.58 12.71
N ILE A 29 -3.75 -1.51 13.66
CA ILE A 29 -3.84 -1.20 15.09
C ILE A 29 -2.82 -0.13 15.47
N GLU A 30 -1.57 -0.33 15.09
CA GLU A 30 -0.50 0.59 15.45
C GLU A 30 -0.66 1.97 14.81
N LEU A 31 -1.03 2.03 13.53
CA LEU A 31 -1.21 3.31 12.84
C LEU A 31 -2.37 4.11 13.44
N LYS A 32 -3.47 3.44 13.78
CA LYS A 32 -4.60 4.09 14.46
C LYS A 32 -4.19 4.62 15.83
N ASN A 33 -3.47 3.82 16.61
CA ASN A 33 -3.02 4.22 17.94
C ASN A 33 -2.09 5.44 17.88
N ARG A 34 -1.44 5.67 16.76
CA ARG A 34 -0.56 6.82 16.56
C ARG A 34 -1.26 8.01 15.92
N GLY A 35 -2.58 7.96 15.84
CA GLY A 35 -3.40 9.09 15.39
C GLY A 35 -3.53 9.24 13.90
N LEU A 36 -3.11 8.25 13.11
CA LEU A 36 -3.28 8.30 11.66
C LEU A 36 -4.68 7.82 11.27
N GLN A 37 -5.25 8.47 10.26
CA GLN A 37 -6.49 8.03 9.66
C GLN A 37 -6.17 6.91 8.67
N VAL A 38 -6.75 5.74 8.86
CA VAL A 38 -6.47 4.59 8.00
C VAL A 38 -7.76 3.95 7.53
N SER A 39 -7.72 3.44 6.30
CA SER A 39 -8.76 2.57 5.76
C SER A 39 -8.11 1.32 5.21
N SER A 40 -8.83 0.20 5.26
CA SER A 40 -8.32 -1.07 4.77
C SER A 40 -9.23 -1.64 3.69
N ASN A 41 -8.62 -2.34 2.72
CA ASN A 41 -9.32 -3.01 1.64
C ASN A 41 -10.26 -2.06 0.87
N GLU A 42 -9.82 -0.82 0.70
CA GLU A 42 -10.60 0.18 -0.03
C GLU A 42 -10.60 -0.12 -1.51
N LYS A 43 -11.79 -0.12 -2.10
CA LYS A 43 -11.97 -0.41 -3.52
C LYS A 43 -11.52 0.75 -4.38
N ILE A 44 -10.68 0.45 -5.36
CA ILE A 44 -10.19 1.44 -6.33
C ILE A 44 -10.59 0.97 -7.72
N LYS A 45 -11.26 1.87 -8.46
CA LYS A 45 -11.72 1.57 -9.81
C LYS A 45 -10.67 1.99 -10.83
N VAL A 46 -10.44 1.14 -11.81
CA VAL A 46 -9.54 1.43 -12.92
C VAL A 46 -10.37 1.77 -14.16
N TYR A 47 -10.06 2.91 -14.79
CA TYR A 47 -10.80 3.39 -15.95
C TYR A 47 -9.96 3.33 -17.22
N TYR A 48 -10.62 3.00 -18.31
CA TYR A 48 -10.07 3.10 -19.66
C TYR A 48 -11.07 3.86 -20.52
N LYS A 49 -10.67 5.00 -21.03
CA LYS A 49 -11.53 5.88 -21.86
C LYS A 49 -12.89 6.15 -21.19
N GLY A 50 -12.87 6.44 -19.88
CA GLY A 50 -14.07 6.73 -19.12
C GLY A 50 -14.89 5.54 -18.63
N GLU A 51 -14.54 4.34 -19.08
CA GLU A 51 -15.25 3.11 -18.70
C GLU A 51 -14.48 2.37 -17.62
N ASN A 52 -15.21 1.85 -16.63
CA ASN A 52 -14.59 1.00 -15.60
C ASN A 52 -14.20 -0.34 -16.22
N VAL A 53 -12.91 -0.67 -16.19
CA VAL A 53 -12.39 -1.93 -16.74
C VAL A 53 -11.89 -2.88 -15.65
N GLY A 54 -11.92 -2.48 -14.40
CA GLY A 54 -11.53 -3.36 -13.30
C GLY A 54 -11.51 -2.64 -11.97
N ASP A 55 -11.56 -3.44 -10.93
CA ASP A 55 -11.45 -2.96 -9.56
C ASP A 55 -10.29 -3.66 -8.89
N TYR A 56 -9.65 -2.97 -7.94
CA TYR A 56 -8.73 -3.63 -7.03
C TYR A 56 -8.93 -3.06 -5.62
N TYR A 57 -8.34 -3.72 -4.64
CA TYR A 57 -8.51 -3.33 -3.24
C TYR A 57 -7.15 -2.99 -2.65
N ALA A 58 -6.95 -1.73 -2.30
CA ALA A 58 -5.74 -1.30 -1.62
C ALA A 58 -5.69 -1.89 -0.22
N ASP A 59 -4.55 -2.45 0.18
CA ASP A 59 -4.42 -3.03 1.52
C ASP A 59 -4.71 -2.00 2.61
N ILE A 60 -4.02 -0.86 2.56
CA ILE A 60 -4.21 0.24 3.51
C ILE A 60 -4.05 1.57 2.75
N ILE A 61 -4.89 2.54 3.09
CA ILE A 61 -4.70 3.93 2.66
C ILE A 61 -4.58 4.78 3.92
N VAL A 62 -3.53 5.58 3.99
CA VAL A 62 -3.24 6.44 5.14
C VAL A 62 -3.51 7.88 4.78
N ASN A 63 -4.32 8.55 5.61
CA ASN A 63 -4.66 9.98 5.48
C ASN A 63 -5.18 10.36 4.09
N ASN A 64 -5.81 9.43 3.38
CA ASN A 64 -6.30 9.59 2.01
C ASN A 64 -5.22 10.02 0.99
N THR A 65 -3.94 9.89 1.33
CA THR A 65 -2.84 10.37 0.50
C THR A 65 -1.78 9.33 0.18
N ILE A 66 -1.69 8.27 0.98
CA ILE A 66 -0.63 7.26 0.85
C ILE A 66 -1.26 5.88 0.72
N ILE A 67 -0.95 5.18 -0.38
CA ILE A 67 -1.29 3.77 -0.53
C ILE A 67 -0.18 2.95 0.10
N VAL A 68 -0.56 2.02 0.96
CA VAL A 68 0.38 1.08 1.58
C VAL A 68 -0.03 -0.33 1.16
N GLU A 69 0.83 -0.97 0.37
CA GLU A 69 0.65 -2.35 -0.06
C GLU A 69 1.59 -3.25 0.73
N LEU A 70 1.04 -4.36 1.21
CA LEU A 70 1.78 -5.31 2.03
C LEU A 70 2.06 -6.59 1.24
N LYS A 71 3.24 -7.13 1.46
CA LYS A 71 3.62 -8.46 1.00
C LYS A 71 4.24 -9.23 2.17
N ALA A 72 4.14 -10.53 2.11
CA ALA A 72 4.77 -11.44 3.08
C ALA A 72 5.51 -12.51 2.27
N THR A 73 6.49 -12.06 1.51
CA THR A 73 7.27 -12.90 0.59
C THR A 73 8.74 -12.86 0.95
N GLU A 74 9.53 -13.72 0.35
CA GLU A 74 10.96 -13.75 0.62
C GLU A 74 11.65 -12.48 0.13
N PHE A 75 11.30 -12.01 -1.06
CA PHE A 75 11.89 -10.82 -1.68
C PHE A 75 10.81 -9.91 -2.27
N ILE A 76 11.13 -8.63 -2.37
CA ILE A 76 10.38 -7.70 -3.21
C ILE A 76 10.83 -7.93 -4.66
N VAL A 77 9.87 -8.20 -5.54
CA VAL A 77 10.12 -8.35 -6.97
C VAL A 77 9.61 -7.13 -7.73
N GLU A 78 10.16 -6.87 -8.90
CA GLU A 78 9.81 -5.71 -9.72
C GLU A 78 8.31 -5.64 -10.03
N ALA A 79 7.68 -6.79 -10.23
CA ALA A 79 6.23 -6.83 -10.50
C ALA A 79 5.40 -6.18 -9.39
N PHE A 80 5.83 -6.29 -8.13
CA PHE A 80 5.13 -5.65 -7.00
C PHE A 80 5.24 -4.14 -7.07
N GLU A 81 6.41 -3.62 -7.45
CA GLU A 81 6.63 -2.18 -7.59
C GLU A 81 5.81 -1.62 -8.75
N ASN A 82 5.75 -2.33 -9.86
CA ASN A 82 4.94 -1.94 -11.02
C ASN A 82 3.45 -1.94 -10.68
N GLN A 83 3.00 -2.92 -9.90
CA GLN A 83 1.62 -2.97 -9.43
C GLN A 83 1.28 -1.74 -8.59
N LEU A 84 2.18 -1.37 -7.66
CA LEU A 84 1.99 -0.18 -6.83
C LEU A 84 1.90 1.09 -7.69
N LEU A 85 2.77 1.24 -8.68
CA LEU A 85 2.73 2.38 -9.59
C LEU A 85 1.40 2.45 -10.35
N ASN A 86 0.89 1.30 -10.80
CA ASN A 86 -0.39 1.25 -11.48
C ASN A 86 -1.54 1.68 -10.56
N TYR A 87 -1.48 1.30 -9.28
CA TYR A 87 -2.47 1.72 -8.29
C TYR A 87 -2.41 3.23 -8.07
N LEU A 88 -1.21 3.80 -8.01
CA LEU A 88 -1.06 5.25 -7.89
C LEU A 88 -1.63 5.98 -9.11
N ARG A 89 -1.46 5.41 -10.30
CA ARG A 89 -2.03 5.99 -11.53
C ARG A 89 -3.55 6.08 -11.49
N GLY A 90 -4.20 5.16 -10.79
CA GLY A 90 -5.66 5.08 -10.71
C GLY A 90 -6.30 5.86 -9.57
N THR A 91 -5.51 6.56 -8.75
CA THR A 91 -6.00 7.24 -7.55
C THR A 91 -5.50 8.67 -7.47
N ASP A 92 -6.00 9.41 -6.48
CA ASP A 92 -5.48 10.74 -6.14
C ASP A 92 -4.27 10.66 -5.20
N CYS A 93 -3.93 9.47 -4.73
CA CYS A 93 -2.74 9.28 -3.90
C CYS A 93 -1.48 9.50 -4.74
N LYS A 94 -0.53 10.24 -4.20
CA LYS A 94 0.72 10.55 -4.88
C LYS A 94 1.88 9.69 -4.40
N VAL A 95 1.75 9.10 -3.22
CA VAL A 95 2.81 8.32 -2.59
C VAL A 95 2.30 6.91 -2.36
N GLY A 96 3.15 5.94 -2.67
CA GLY A 96 2.90 4.54 -2.37
C GLY A 96 4.08 3.95 -1.60
N LEU A 97 3.75 3.11 -0.65
CA LEU A 97 4.72 2.33 0.11
C LEU A 97 4.42 0.86 -0.10
N LEU A 98 5.47 0.11 -0.41
CA LEU A 98 5.42 -1.34 -0.50
C LEU A 98 6.21 -1.89 0.68
N LEU A 99 5.53 -2.59 1.58
CA LEU A 99 6.11 -3.12 2.80
C LEU A 99 6.15 -4.64 2.73
N ASN A 100 7.32 -5.22 2.79
CA ASN A 100 7.48 -6.67 2.76
C ASN A 100 7.85 -7.22 4.13
N PHE A 101 6.95 -8.00 4.72
CA PHE A 101 7.13 -8.67 6.00
C PHE A 101 7.78 -10.04 5.78
N GLY A 102 8.94 -10.02 5.13
CA GLY A 102 9.74 -11.22 4.92
C GLY A 102 10.69 -11.49 6.07
N LYS A 103 11.50 -12.52 5.93
CA LYS A 103 12.54 -12.83 6.91
C LYS A 103 13.46 -11.64 7.14
N LYS A 104 13.78 -10.92 6.07
CA LYS A 104 14.48 -9.65 6.13
C LYS A 104 13.48 -8.56 5.70
N PRO A 105 13.01 -7.71 6.61
CA PRO A 105 12.06 -6.65 6.24
C PRO A 105 12.65 -5.70 5.19
N GLU A 106 11.85 -5.39 4.20
CA GLU A 106 12.22 -4.47 3.12
C GLU A 106 11.05 -3.56 2.79
N PHE A 107 11.34 -2.36 2.31
CA PHE A 107 10.29 -1.49 1.79
C PHE A 107 10.77 -0.76 0.55
N LYS A 108 9.80 -0.31 -0.25
CA LYS A 108 10.02 0.57 -1.41
C LYS A 108 9.05 1.73 -1.33
N ARG A 109 9.50 2.89 -1.74
CA ARG A 109 8.67 4.09 -1.82
C ARG A 109 8.59 4.55 -3.27
N ARG A 110 7.39 4.86 -3.74
CA ARG A 110 7.16 5.37 -5.10
C ARG A 110 6.30 6.62 -5.03
N VAL A 111 6.55 7.52 -5.96
CA VAL A 111 5.80 8.76 -6.12
C VAL A 111 5.32 8.84 -7.55
N PHE A 112 4.07 9.29 -7.75
CA PHE A 112 3.51 9.41 -9.08
C PHE A 112 2.80 10.75 -9.23
N GLU A 113 3.15 11.52 -10.26
CA GLU A 113 2.59 12.83 -10.50
C GLU A 113 1.16 12.75 -11.05
N ASN A 114 0.32 13.70 -10.62
CA ASN A 114 -1.09 13.75 -10.99
C ASN A 114 -1.34 13.81 -12.50
N LYS A 115 -0.51 14.52 -13.24
CA LYS A 115 -0.67 14.68 -14.69
C LYS A 115 -0.59 13.38 -15.49
N ARG A 116 -0.07 12.31 -14.90
CA ARG A 116 0.04 10.99 -15.52
C ARG A 116 -1.04 10.01 -15.05
N LYS A 117 -1.97 10.46 -14.22
CA LYS A 117 -2.98 9.59 -13.64
C LYS A 117 -4.03 9.19 -14.66
N ILE A 118 -4.54 7.96 -14.52
CA ILE A 118 -5.67 7.46 -15.30
C ILE A 118 -6.92 7.75 -14.50
N ARG A 119 -7.80 8.60 -15.04
CA ARG A 119 -9.00 9.03 -14.35
C ARG A 119 -10.23 8.81 -15.20
N LYS A 120 -11.40 8.86 -14.55
CA LYS A 120 -12.68 8.68 -15.21
C LYS A 120 -12.90 9.69 -16.35
N ASN A 121 -12.43 10.92 -16.18
CA ASN A 121 -12.68 12.03 -17.10
C ASN A 121 -11.58 12.24 -18.13
N HIS A 122 -10.69 11.29 -18.29
CA HIS A 122 -9.68 11.34 -19.35
C HIS A 122 -10.25 10.94 -20.69
#